data_ea37b75afb978382bbf10c6c03f702a5
#
_entry.id   ea37b75afb978382bbf10c6c03f702a5
#
_cell.length_a   1.000
_cell.length_b   1.000
_cell.length_c   1.000
_cell.angle_alpha   90.00
_cell.angle_beta   90.00
_cell.angle_gamma   90.00
#
_symmetry.space_group_name_H-M   'P 1'
#
loop_
_entity.id
_entity.type
_entity.pdbx_description
1 polymer ?
#
loop_
_entity_poly.entity_id
_entity_poly.type
_entity_poly.pdbx_seq_one_letter_code
_entity_poly.pdbx_strand_id
1 'polypeptide(L)'
;MSEENEFVGEMGAVAAETAIAETNRTYAGAPEQAAAASITRGEANPPTEAMASAAVCAHSGDTCESSGDRLQPKCDGAAEVRDIACDVVIVGCGVAGLYCALNLPSTLSVVMLAKTTVDECDSMLAQGGICVQHDDADYASFFEDTLRAGHYENRCESVDLMIRASRSIISDLVKRGVDFERDKAGNLRYTREGAHSRPRICFHSDITGDEITSTLLARVRELPNVRILEHTCMDDILVTQAEAQVNAENAAKNEAAVQSGTTQNATNVENQDCAAHDAAAPATPRGGDSRQPRTRCCGVLAHTADGAQLRIFAGQTLWACGGIGGTYPRSTNFPSLTGDACTIAARRGIALEHMDYVQIHPTSLYSTRPGRAFLISESCRGEGAVLLDANGNRFTDELQPRDVVSAAIYRQMVAEGSEFVRLSFANMPKDEITGHFKNIYKRCLEEGFDITREPIPVVPAQHYFMGGVRVDRNSATDMPGLYAAGETSCNGVHGKNRLASNSLLESLVFAQRAAWDMCRKLGAKAPVAQTYPEQPCGADAQAYERLCAEAKRKTRENAAKCGPQNTTQTCAQNVGQNTAQTEPRSAEQPGSQTPAQTCPQNPSPSDTDRTASSKEVVCA
;
A
#
# COMPACT_ATOMS: atom_id res chain seq x y z
N MET A 1 37.42 9.55 20.65
CA MET A 1 36.62 8.33 20.39
C MET A 1 35.12 8.59 20.32
N SER A 2 34.63 9.82 20.48
CA SER A 2 33.19 10.20 20.33
C SER A 2 32.90 10.97 19.04
N GLU A 3 33.84 11.64 18.44
CA GLU A 3 33.64 12.43 17.21
C GLU A 3 33.84 11.63 15.90
N GLU A 4 34.66 10.57 15.92
CA GLU A 4 34.84 9.71 14.73
C GLU A 4 33.63 8.77 14.47
N ASN A 5 32.85 8.44 15.50
CA ASN A 5 31.64 7.61 15.33
C ASN A 5 30.42 8.39 14.77
N GLU A 6 30.36 9.72 14.94
CA GLU A 6 29.30 10.54 14.34
C GLU A 6 29.53 10.74 12.84
N PHE A 7 30.77 10.94 12.41
CA PHE A 7 31.10 11.17 11.00
C PHE A 7 30.91 9.93 10.11
N VAL A 8 31.16 8.74 10.64
CA VAL A 8 30.90 7.47 9.94
C VAL A 8 29.39 7.16 9.86
N GLY A 9 28.59 7.62 10.83
CA GLY A 9 27.13 7.50 10.82
C GLY A 9 26.46 8.33 9.74
N GLU A 10 26.91 9.56 9.52
CA GLU A 10 26.33 10.47 8.53
C GLU A 10 26.67 10.06 7.08
N MET A 11 27.87 9.62 6.78
CA MET A 11 28.22 9.11 5.45
C MET A 11 27.47 7.82 5.10
N GLY A 12 27.19 6.97 6.08
CA GLY A 12 26.42 5.75 5.90
C GLY A 12 24.93 6.01 5.62
N ALA A 13 24.34 7.04 6.22
CA ALA A 13 22.94 7.42 6.00
C ALA A 13 22.71 7.99 4.59
N VAL A 14 23.61 8.86 4.13
CA VAL A 14 23.52 9.44 2.78
C VAL A 14 23.70 8.38 1.69
N ALA A 15 24.60 7.40 1.89
CA ALA A 15 24.78 6.30 0.94
C ALA A 15 23.57 5.34 0.92
N ALA A 16 22.91 5.12 2.06
CA ALA A 16 21.71 4.30 2.14
C ALA A 16 20.48 5.00 1.54
N GLU A 17 20.31 6.31 1.75
CA GLU A 17 19.28 7.09 1.11
C GLU A 17 19.46 7.15 -0.41
N THR A 18 20.69 7.23 -0.88
CA THR A 18 21.01 7.17 -2.32
C THR A 18 20.70 5.80 -2.90
N ALA A 19 21.03 4.71 -2.20
CA ALA A 19 20.70 3.35 -2.64
C ALA A 19 19.19 3.08 -2.65
N ILE A 20 18.45 3.59 -1.66
CA ILE A 20 16.97 3.52 -1.63
C ILE A 20 16.36 4.38 -2.74
N ALA A 21 16.90 5.57 -2.99
CA ALA A 21 16.46 6.46 -4.06
C ALA A 21 16.79 5.89 -5.45
N GLU A 22 17.94 5.24 -5.63
CA GLU A 22 18.30 4.55 -6.88
C GLU A 22 17.46 3.29 -7.10
N THR A 23 17.17 2.52 -6.04
CA THR A 23 16.26 1.38 -6.13
C THR A 23 14.84 1.84 -6.49
N ASN A 24 14.35 2.90 -5.86
CA ASN A 24 13.05 3.49 -6.20
C ASN A 24 13.02 4.10 -7.61
N ARG A 25 14.13 4.68 -8.12
CA ARG A 25 14.25 5.17 -9.50
C ARG A 25 14.29 4.05 -10.52
N THR A 26 14.94 2.95 -10.22
CA THR A 26 15.01 1.77 -11.11
C THR A 26 13.64 1.11 -11.24
N TYR A 27 12.80 1.21 -10.21
CA TYR A 27 11.46 0.62 -10.19
C TYR A 27 10.34 1.58 -10.66
N ALA A 28 10.54 2.89 -10.60
CA ALA A 28 9.57 3.88 -11.11
C ALA A 28 9.66 4.11 -12.63
N GLY A 29 10.64 3.54 -13.31
CA GLY A 29 10.92 3.74 -14.73
C GLY A 29 10.52 2.57 -15.66
N ALA A 30 9.53 1.77 -15.35
CA ALA A 30 9.05 0.75 -16.27
C ALA A 30 8.07 1.35 -17.31
N PRO A 31 8.30 1.14 -18.62
CA PRO A 31 7.63 1.86 -19.68
C PRO A 31 6.29 1.24 -20.06
N GLU A 32 5.41 2.11 -20.44
CA GLU A 32 4.23 1.90 -21.26
C GLU A 32 4.62 1.31 -22.63
N GLN A 33 4.96 0.01 -22.69
CA GLN A 33 5.08 -0.74 -23.97
C GLN A 33 5.14 -2.25 -23.72
N ALA A 34 3.99 -2.90 -23.57
CA ALA A 34 3.86 -4.32 -23.85
C ALA A 34 2.39 -4.69 -24.15
N ALA A 35 1.89 -4.23 -25.27
CA ALA A 35 0.72 -4.79 -25.90
C ALA A 35 0.93 -4.83 -27.41
N ALA A 36 1.78 -5.73 -27.88
CA ALA A 36 1.76 -6.33 -29.21
C ALA A 36 2.99 -7.24 -29.40
N ALA A 37 2.88 -8.51 -29.07
CA ALA A 37 3.72 -9.56 -29.70
C ALA A 37 2.96 -10.89 -29.69
N SER A 38 2.62 -11.25 -30.87
CA SER A 38 2.14 -12.48 -31.47
C SER A 38 2.49 -13.79 -30.78
N ILE A 39 1.45 -14.61 -30.67
CA ILE A 39 1.44 -16.06 -30.46
C ILE A 39 2.16 -16.77 -31.59
N THR A 40 3.18 -17.57 -31.30
CA THR A 40 3.59 -18.71 -32.13
C THR A 40 3.51 -20.00 -31.31
N ARG A 41 2.89 -20.99 -31.95
CA ARG A 41 2.57 -22.35 -31.50
C ARG A 41 3.81 -23.18 -31.21
N GLY A 42 3.71 -24.07 -30.22
CA GLY A 42 4.58 -25.23 -30.02
C GLY A 42 3.84 -26.30 -29.20
N GLU A 43 3.63 -27.43 -29.87
CA GLU A 43 2.98 -28.70 -29.59
C GLU A 43 3.21 -29.30 -28.15
N ALA A 44 2.13 -29.75 -27.54
CA ALA A 44 1.61 -31.12 -27.32
C ALA A 44 2.42 -32.07 -26.42
N ASN A 45 1.89 -32.56 -25.34
CA ASN A 45 1.12 -33.80 -25.14
C ASN A 45 0.78 -34.08 -23.65
N PRO A 46 -0.21 -34.95 -23.34
CA PRO A 46 -1.01 -34.92 -22.15
C PRO A 46 -0.63 -35.99 -21.10
N PRO A 47 -1.28 -36.07 -19.95
CA PRO A 47 -2.09 -37.20 -19.63
C PRO A 47 -3.26 -37.10 -18.64
N THR A 48 -4.20 -38.00 -18.82
CA THR A 48 -5.03 -38.87 -17.95
C THR A 48 -5.95 -38.24 -16.91
N GLU A 49 -7.27 -38.34 -17.21
CA GLU A 49 -8.31 -39.18 -16.57
C GLU A 49 -8.52 -38.94 -15.06
N ALA A 50 -9.74 -38.68 -14.57
CA ALA A 50 -10.94 -39.49 -14.67
C ALA A 50 -12.22 -38.81 -14.20
N MET A 51 -13.29 -39.14 -14.87
CA MET A 51 -14.65 -39.46 -14.41
C MET A 51 -15.55 -38.34 -13.88
N ALA A 52 -16.73 -38.21 -14.26
CA ALA A 52 -17.85 -38.77 -15.04
C ALA A 52 -19.07 -38.01 -14.58
N SER A 53 -20.06 -37.73 -15.33
CA SER A 53 -21.21 -38.47 -15.83
C SER A 53 -22.22 -37.46 -16.41
N ALA A 54 -22.57 -37.60 -17.62
CA ALA A 54 -23.78 -38.11 -18.28
C ALA A 54 -25.03 -37.21 -18.22
N ALA A 55 -25.56 -36.81 -19.39
CA ALA A 55 -26.62 -37.43 -20.18
C ALA A 55 -26.93 -36.53 -21.41
N VAL A 56 -26.71 -36.98 -22.61
CA VAL A 56 -27.60 -37.57 -23.61
C VAL A 56 -28.84 -36.73 -23.99
N CYS A 57 -28.83 -36.21 -25.24
CA CYS A 57 -29.86 -36.48 -26.25
C CYS A 57 -29.33 -36.17 -27.64
N ALA A 58 -29.48 -37.16 -28.51
CA ALA A 58 -29.17 -37.18 -29.93
C ALA A 58 -30.34 -36.67 -30.78
N HIS A 59 -30.05 -36.14 -31.97
CA HIS A 59 -30.54 -36.58 -33.29
C HIS A 59 -30.28 -35.48 -34.32
N SER A 60 -29.75 -35.81 -35.33
CA SER A 60 -29.89 -36.19 -36.71
C SER A 60 -29.21 -35.19 -37.64
N GLY A 61 -28.40 -35.78 -38.52
CA GLY A 61 -27.66 -35.22 -39.57
C GLY A 61 -28.51 -34.67 -40.73
N ASP A 62 -27.84 -33.84 -41.48
CA ASP A 62 -27.87 -33.93 -42.95
C ASP A 62 -26.69 -33.13 -43.54
N THR A 63 -26.20 -33.67 -44.61
CA THR A 63 -25.15 -33.24 -45.55
C THR A 63 -25.63 -32.05 -46.38
N CYS A 64 -24.81 -31.04 -46.71
CA CYS A 64 -24.47 -30.70 -48.10
C CYS A 64 -23.71 -29.38 -48.23
N GLU A 65 -22.62 -29.47 -49.01
CA GLU A 65 -22.11 -28.58 -50.06
C GLU A 65 -21.51 -27.19 -49.72
N SER A 66 -20.29 -27.10 -50.22
CA SER A 66 -19.42 -25.96 -50.43
C SER A 66 -20.05 -24.74 -51.11
N SER A 67 -19.88 -23.57 -50.50
CA SER A 67 -19.68 -22.34 -51.21
C SER A 67 -18.82 -21.39 -50.40
N GLY A 68 -17.69 -20.98 -51.00
CA GLY A 68 -16.74 -20.07 -50.38
C GLY A 68 -17.36 -18.67 -50.18
N ASP A 69 -17.40 -18.25 -48.94
CA ASP A 69 -17.60 -16.86 -48.63
C ASP A 69 -16.58 -16.46 -47.56
N ARG A 70 -15.75 -15.47 -47.93
CA ARG A 70 -14.79 -14.87 -47.00
C ARG A 70 -15.56 -14.21 -45.88
N LEU A 71 -15.56 -14.83 -44.71
CA LEU A 71 -15.99 -14.20 -43.47
C LEU A 71 -15.01 -13.06 -43.13
N GLN A 72 -15.37 -11.85 -43.49
CA GLN A 72 -14.85 -10.66 -42.86
C GLN A 72 -15.27 -10.72 -41.38
N PRO A 73 -14.40 -10.42 -40.38
CA PRO A 73 -14.81 -10.29 -39.00
C PRO A 73 -15.76 -9.11 -38.93
N LYS A 74 -17.02 -9.37 -38.57
CA LYS A 74 -17.94 -8.33 -38.16
C LYS A 74 -17.48 -7.80 -36.83
N CYS A 75 -16.77 -6.68 -36.85
CA CYS A 75 -16.57 -5.80 -35.70
C CYS A 75 -17.81 -4.89 -35.57
N ASP A 76 -18.95 -5.42 -35.15
CA ASP A 76 -20.14 -4.65 -34.79
C ASP A 76 -20.74 -5.19 -33.50
N GLY A 77 -20.01 -4.98 -32.41
CA GLY A 77 -20.53 -5.07 -31.05
C GLY A 77 -20.17 -3.77 -30.36
N ALA A 78 -21.01 -2.73 -30.46
CA ALA A 78 -20.91 -1.60 -29.56
C ALA A 78 -20.94 -2.17 -28.13
N ALA A 79 -19.90 -1.90 -27.32
CA ALA A 79 -19.85 -2.35 -25.94
C ALA A 79 -21.16 -1.94 -25.24
N GLU A 80 -21.82 -2.90 -24.62
CA GLU A 80 -23.08 -2.62 -23.91
C GLU A 80 -22.82 -1.59 -22.82
N VAL A 81 -23.46 -0.43 -22.88
CA VAL A 81 -23.38 0.62 -21.87
C VAL A 81 -24.58 0.49 -20.95
N ARG A 82 -24.35 0.28 -19.65
CA ARG A 82 -25.41 0.16 -18.64
C ARG A 82 -25.32 1.32 -17.66
N ASP A 83 -26.46 1.96 -17.39
CA ASP A 83 -26.58 3.05 -16.43
C ASP A 83 -27.09 2.52 -15.08
N ILE A 84 -26.40 2.90 -14.00
CA ILE A 84 -26.79 2.60 -12.63
C ILE A 84 -26.89 3.93 -11.88
N ALA A 85 -27.91 4.11 -11.07
CA ALA A 85 -28.05 5.28 -10.19
C ALA A 85 -28.07 4.82 -8.72
N CYS A 86 -27.36 5.57 -7.86
CA CYS A 86 -27.31 5.35 -6.42
C CYS A 86 -27.04 6.68 -5.69
N ASP A 87 -27.18 6.68 -4.36
CA ASP A 87 -26.84 7.84 -3.54
C ASP A 87 -25.33 7.93 -3.31
N VAL A 88 -24.68 6.78 -3.11
CA VAL A 88 -23.23 6.70 -2.87
C VAL A 88 -22.62 5.57 -3.70
N VAL A 89 -21.53 5.85 -4.42
CA VAL A 89 -20.67 4.83 -5.00
C VAL A 89 -19.35 4.76 -4.23
N ILE A 90 -18.91 3.54 -3.89
CA ILE A 90 -17.67 3.25 -3.18
C ILE A 90 -16.78 2.37 -4.08
N VAL A 91 -15.59 2.84 -4.39
CA VAL A 91 -14.61 2.09 -5.20
C VAL A 91 -13.59 1.46 -4.28
N GLY A 92 -13.67 0.14 -4.14
CA GLY A 92 -12.82 -0.67 -3.26
C GLY A 92 -13.59 -1.27 -2.08
N CYS A 93 -13.31 -2.55 -1.82
CA CYS A 93 -13.95 -3.37 -0.78
C CYS A 93 -12.98 -3.75 0.36
N GLY A 94 -11.91 -2.99 0.57
CA GLY A 94 -11.07 -3.07 1.77
C GLY A 94 -11.76 -2.46 3.00
N VAL A 95 -11.11 -2.48 4.18
CA VAL A 95 -11.71 -2.00 5.45
C VAL A 95 -12.28 -0.59 5.35
N ALA A 96 -11.64 0.32 4.60
CA ALA A 96 -12.14 1.69 4.43
C ALA A 96 -13.49 1.72 3.71
N GLY A 97 -13.60 1.03 2.56
CA GLY A 97 -14.84 0.95 1.80
C GLY A 97 -15.96 0.27 2.58
N LEU A 98 -15.68 -0.89 3.17
CA LEU A 98 -16.64 -1.65 3.97
C LEU A 98 -17.14 -0.85 5.19
N TYR A 99 -16.22 -0.20 5.90
CA TYR A 99 -16.58 0.56 7.09
C TYR A 99 -17.34 1.85 6.74
N CYS A 100 -17.03 2.48 5.61
CA CYS A 100 -17.84 3.57 5.09
C CYS A 100 -19.28 3.11 4.84
N ALA A 101 -19.49 2.01 4.10
CA ALA A 101 -20.81 1.46 3.81
C ALA A 101 -21.61 1.17 5.09
N LEU A 102 -20.97 0.60 6.13
CA LEU A 102 -21.58 0.31 7.43
C LEU A 102 -21.91 1.56 8.26
N ASN A 103 -21.38 2.72 7.91
CA ASN A 103 -21.67 4.01 8.56
C ASN A 103 -22.62 4.91 7.74
N LEU A 104 -23.15 4.40 6.63
CA LEU A 104 -24.22 5.02 5.86
C LEU A 104 -25.59 4.48 6.33
N PRO A 105 -26.66 5.29 6.37
CA PRO A 105 -27.98 4.81 6.76
C PRO A 105 -28.61 3.95 5.66
N SER A 106 -29.47 3.01 6.06
CA SER A 106 -30.18 2.11 5.15
C SER A 106 -31.15 2.82 4.18
N THR A 107 -31.38 4.11 4.38
CA THR A 107 -32.18 4.95 3.47
C THR A 107 -31.42 5.41 2.23
N LEU A 108 -30.08 5.27 2.22
CA LEU A 108 -29.23 5.60 1.08
C LEU A 108 -28.88 4.32 0.29
N SER A 109 -29.07 4.35 -1.01
CA SER A 109 -28.64 3.29 -1.92
C SER A 109 -27.12 3.37 -2.14
N VAL A 110 -26.42 2.24 -2.00
CA VAL A 110 -24.96 2.16 -2.12
C VAL A 110 -24.54 1.13 -3.14
N VAL A 111 -23.64 1.51 -4.05
CA VAL A 111 -22.96 0.58 -4.96
C VAL A 111 -21.50 0.53 -4.60
N MET A 112 -20.96 -0.67 -4.38
CA MET A 112 -19.54 -0.91 -4.12
C MET A 112 -18.91 -1.64 -5.30
N LEU A 113 -17.69 -1.28 -5.67
CA LEU A 113 -16.93 -1.90 -6.75
C LEU A 113 -15.70 -2.62 -6.19
N ALA A 114 -15.49 -3.87 -6.61
CA ALA A 114 -14.25 -4.59 -6.41
C ALA A 114 -13.62 -4.90 -7.78
N LYS A 115 -12.35 -4.52 -7.97
CA LYS A 115 -11.60 -4.72 -9.22
C LYS A 115 -11.43 -6.20 -9.56
N THR A 116 -11.25 -7.02 -8.54
CA THR A 116 -11.19 -8.48 -8.55
C THR A 116 -12.34 -9.03 -7.69
N THR A 117 -12.10 -10.05 -6.90
CA THR A 117 -13.02 -10.51 -5.85
C THR A 117 -12.92 -9.64 -4.59
N VAL A 118 -13.92 -9.65 -3.73
CA VAL A 118 -13.94 -8.80 -2.51
C VAL A 118 -12.90 -9.21 -1.48
N ASP A 119 -12.44 -10.44 -1.50
CA ASP A 119 -11.43 -11.00 -0.61
C ASP A 119 -9.99 -10.72 -1.07
N GLU A 120 -9.77 -10.32 -2.33
CA GLU A 120 -8.47 -9.86 -2.82
C GLU A 120 -8.24 -8.38 -2.48
N CYS A 121 -8.10 -8.09 -1.19
CA CYS A 121 -7.74 -6.76 -0.71
C CYS A 121 -6.62 -6.81 0.35
N ASP A 122 -5.73 -5.83 0.35
CA ASP A 122 -4.58 -5.79 1.27
C ASP A 122 -4.97 -5.69 2.74
N SER A 123 -6.19 -5.25 3.03
CA SER A 123 -6.71 -5.23 4.40
C SER A 123 -6.76 -6.62 5.01
N MET A 124 -7.09 -7.67 4.24
CA MET A 124 -7.08 -9.06 4.68
C MET A 124 -5.67 -9.59 4.95
N LEU A 125 -4.65 -8.96 4.37
CA LEU A 125 -3.27 -9.40 4.51
C LEU A 125 -2.56 -8.86 5.76
N ALA A 126 -3.19 -7.95 6.51
CA ALA A 126 -2.58 -7.33 7.67
C ALA A 126 -2.44 -8.33 8.82
N GLN A 127 -1.19 -8.66 9.19
CA GLN A 127 -0.87 -9.70 10.16
C GLN A 127 -0.81 -9.16 11.60
N GLY A 128 -0.22 -7.97 11.82
CA GLY A 128 0.13 -7.46 13.14
C GLY A 128 -1.07 -7.12 14.01
N GLY A 129 -1.79 -6.08 13.69
CA GLY A 129 -2.94 -5.65 14.49
C GLY A 129 -3.44 -4.26 14.16
N ILE A 130 -4.19 -3.69 15.11
CA ILE A 130 -4.75 -2.35 15.05
C ILE A 130 -4.44 -1.59 16.34
N CYS A 131 -3.88 -0.38 16.19
CA CYS A 131 -3.57 0.47 17.33
C CYS A 131 -4.82 1.02 18.02
N VAL A 132 -4.72 1.21 19.34
CA VAL A 132 -5.73 1.89 20.14
C VAL A 132 -5.07 2.66 21.26
N GLN A 133 -5.60 3.82 21.62
CA GLN A 133 -5.22 4.51 22.85
C GLN A 133 -5.61 3.66 24.06
N HIS A 134 -4.61 3.07 24.74
CA HIS A 134 -4.83 2.10 25.80
C HIS A 134 -5.54 2.72 27.02
N ASP A 135 -5.02 3.84 27.49
CA ASP A 135 -5.56 4.59 28.64
C ASP A 135 -5.43 6.11 28.40
N ASP A 136 -5.91 6.93 29.33
CA ASP A 136 -5.85 8.40 29.15
C ASP A 136 -4.41 8.93 29.19
N ALA A 137 -3.49 8.23 29.86
CA ALA A 137 -2.08 8.59 29.90
C ALA A 137 -1.33 8.20 28.62
N ASP A 138 -1.92 7.37 27.75
CA ASP A 138 -1.29 6.90 26.51
C ASP A 138 -1.36 7.90 25.36
N TYR A 139 -2.24 8.90 25.41
CA TYR A 139 -2.42 9.87 24.32
C TYR A 139 -1.10 10.49 23.87
N ALA A 140 -0.34 11.07 24.79
CA ALA A 140 0.89 11.76 24.46
C ALA A 140 1.98 10.82 23.92
N SER A 141 2.08 9.60 24.47
CA SER A 141 3.05 8.60 23.99
C SER A 141 2.69 8.05 22.64
N PHE A 142 1.41 7.81 22.35
CA PHE A 142 0.95 7.35 21.05
C PHE A 142 1.14 8.42 19.97
N PHE A 143 0.85 9.67 20.33
CA PHE A 143 1.06 10.82 19.44
C PHE A 143 2.54 10.97 19.09
N GLU A 144 3.44 10.97 20.08
CA GLU A 144 4.89 11.08 19.87
C GLU A 144 5.46 9.91 19.08
N ASP A 145 5.04 8.66 19.35
CA ASP A 145 5.49 7.49 18.60
C ASP A 145 5.09 7.62 17.12
N THR A 146 3.88 8.12 16.84
CA THR A 146 3.39 8.33 15.46
C THR A 146 4.17 9.43 14.76
N LEU A 147 4.43 10.57 15.43
CA LEU A 147 5.21 11.66 14.85
C LEU A 147 6.66 11.25 14.58
N ARG A 148 7.29 10.56 15.54
CA ARG A 148 8.67 10.09 15.42
C ARG A 148 8.83 9.10 14.27
N ALA A 149 7.93 8.12 14.15
CA ALA A 149 7.93 7.18 13.04
C ALA A 149 7.76 7.86 11.69
N GLY A 150 6.91 8.90 11.61
CA GLY A 150 6.66 9.70 10.42
C GLY A 150 7.68 10.80 10.15
N HIS A 151 8.82 10.79 10.86
CA HIS A 151 9.88 11.81 10.76
C HIS A 151 9.40 13.25 11.06
N TYR A 152 8.30 13.38 11.83
CA TYR A 152 7.63 14.65 12.17
C TYR A 152 7.05 15.39 10.95
N GLU A 153 6.90 14.70 9.81
CA GLU A 153 6.24 15.23 8.61
C GLU A 153 4.73 14.93 8.60
N ASN A 154 4.21 14.48 9.73
CA ASN A 154 2.79 14.17 9.92
C ASN A 154 1.94 15.45 10.00
N ARG A 155 0.69 15.34 9.55
CA ARG A 155 -0.34 16.35 9.83
C ARG A 155 -0.90 16.11 11.24
N CYS A 156 -0.48 16.95 12.21
CA CYS A 156 -0.82 16.79 13.64
C CYS A 156 -2.33 16.65 13.90
N GLU A 157 -3.17 17.41 13.18
CA GLU A 157 -4.62 17.31 13.31
C GLU A 157 -5.15 15.91 12.94
N SER A 158 -4.61 15.30 11.92
CA SER A 158 -5.00 13.97 11.49
C SER A 158 -4.56 12.89 12.49
N VAL A 159 -3.35 13.01 13.04
CA VAL A 159 -2.85 12.12 14.09
C VAL A 159 -3.73 12.22 15.34
N ASP A 160 -4.05 13.43 15.79
CA ASP A 160 -4.93 13.68 16.92
C ASP A 160 -6.32 13.05 16.74
N LEU A 161 -6.95 13.27 15.59
CA LEU A 161 -8.25 12.69 15.26
C LEU A 161 -8.21 11.15 15.30
N MET A 162 -7.18 10.55 14.70
CA MET A 162 -7.02 9.09 14.69
C MET A 162 -6.92 8.54 16.11
N ILE A 163 -6.07 9.11 16.95
CA ILE A 163 -5.84 8.61 18.29
C ILE A 163 -7.10 8.71 19.15
N ARG A 164 -7.76 9.87 19.17
CA ARG A 164 -8.98 10.08 19.97
C ARG A 164 -10.16 9.22 19.51
N ALA A 165 -10.26 8.92 18.22
CA ALA A 165 -11.29 8.05 17.69
C ALA A 165 -11.05 6.57 18.00
N SER A 166 -9.81 6.16 18.28
CA SER A 166 -9.37 4.77 18.31
C SER A 166 -10.20 3.87 19.24
N ARG A 167 -10.50 4.33 20.46
CA ARG A 167 -11.31 3.56 21.41
C ARG A 167 -12.73 3.31 20.92
N SER A 168 -13.33 4.30 20.27
CA SER A 168 -14.68 4.15 19.72
C SER A 168 -14.71 3.20 18.53
N ILE A 169 -13.67 3.22 17.69
CA ILE A 169 -13.50 2.29 16.58
C ILE A 169 -13.37 0.86 17.10
N ILE A 170 -12.47 0.59 18.04
CA ILE A 170 -12.31 -0.77 18.62
C ILE A 170 -13.60 -1.24 19.28
N SER A 171 -14.29 -0.37 20.03
CA SER A 171 -15.59 -0.71 20.63
C SER A 171 -16.65 -1.06 19.57
N ASP A 172 -16.68 -0.34 18.45
CA ASP A 172 -17.61 -0.63 17.35
C ASP A 172 -17.27 -1.93 16.63
N LEU A 173 -15.99 -2.20 16.35
CA LEU A 173 -15.52 -3.46 15.76
C LEU A 173 -15.94 -4.66 16.62
N VAL A 174 -15.72 -4.60 17.93
CA VAL A 174 -16.15 -5.66 18.88
C VAL A 174 -17.66 -5.85 18.84
N LYS A 175 -18.45 -4.77 18.82
CA LYS A 175 -19.92 -4.85 18.70
C LYS A 175 -20.38 -5.47 17.40
N ARG A 176 -19.63 -5.31 16.32
CA ARG A 176 -19.90 -5.93 15.02
C ARG A 176 -19.50 -7.39 14.95
N GLY A 177 -18.75 -7.88 15.95
CA GLY A 177 -18.37 -9.28 16.09
C GLY A 177 -16.90 -9.59 15.79
N VAL A 178 -16.03 -8.58 15.66
CA VAL A 178 -14.58 -8.81 15.52
C VAL A 178 -14.04 -9.43 16.82
N ASP A 179 -13.35 -10.55 16.68
CA ASP A 179 -12.81 -11.35 17.78
C ASP A 179 -11.33 -11.01 18.01
N PHE A 180 -11.08 -10.02 18.86
CA PHE A 180 -9.72 -9.72 19.33
C PHE A 180 -9.32 -10.62 20.50
N GLU A 181 -8.03 -10.95 20.57
CA GLU A 181 -7.45 -11.71 21.67
C GLU A 181 -7.77 -11.09 23.03
N ARG A 182 -8.06 -11.97 24.01
CA ARG A 182 -8.43 -11.57 25.38
C ARG A 182 -7.61 -12.31 26.42
N ASP A 183 -7.43 -11.69 27.55
CA ASP A 183 -6.86 -12.31 28.73
C ASP A 183 -7.88 -13.26 29.42
N LYS A 184 -7.44 -13.96 30.47
CA LYS A 184 -8.29 -14.88 31.23
C LYS A 184 -9.46 -14.18 31.95
N ALA A 185 -9.38 -12.86 32.13
CA ALA A 185 -10.44 -12.06 32.73
C ALA A 185 -11.41 -11.48 31.68
N GLY A 186 -11.17 -11.73 30.38
CA GLY A 186 -12.00 -11.26 29.27
C GLY A 186 -11.63 -9.86 28.77
N ASN A 187 -10.56 -9.24 29.27
CA ASN A 187 -10.09 -7.96 28.77
C ASN A 187 -9.30 -8.14 27.48
N LEU A 188 -9.30 -7.12 26.60
CA LEU A 188 -8.47 -7.12 25.41
C LEU A 188 -6.99 -7.29 25.76
N ARG A 189 -6.31 -8.16 25.04
CA ARG A 189 -4.85 -8.26 25.08
C ARG A 189 -4.23 -7.24 24.12
N TYR A 190 -3.06 -6.73 24.52
CA TYR A 190 -2.30 -5.78 23.71
C TYR A 190 -0.89 -6.30 23.49
N THR A 191 -0.41 -6.21 22.25
CA THR A 191 0.99 -6.45 21.89
C THR A 191 1.70 -5.14 21.54
N ARG A 192 3.01 -5.22 21.35
CA ARG A 192 3.87 -4.11 20.96
C ARG A 192 4.67 -4.49 19.72
N GLU A 193 4.73 -3.60 18.75
CA GLU A 193 5.58 -3.70 17.57
C GLU A 193 6.72 -2.68 17.63
N GLY A 194 7.62 -2.72 16.66
CA GLY A 194 8.74 -1.79 16.54
C GLY A 194 8.30 -0.32 16.55
N ALA A 195 9.15 0.56 17.08
CA ALA A 195 8.92 1.99 17.26
C ALA A 195 7.79 2.39 18.22
N HIS A 196 7.01 1.47 18.78
CA HIS A 196 6.05 1.75 19.83
C HIS A 196 6.70 1.81 21.21
N SER A 197 6.38 2.82 21.99
CA SER A 197 6.85 2.95 23.39
C SER A 197 6.06 2.10 24.37
N ARG A 198 4.80 1.72 24.04
CA ARG A 198 3.88 0.95 24.89
C ARG A 198 3.14 -0.13 24.11
N PRO A 199 2.70 -1.23 24.77
CA PRO A 199 1.71 -2.15 24.18
C PRO A 199 0.38 -1.42 23.98
N ARG A 200 -0.10 -1.33 22.73
CA ARG A 200 -1.38 -0.68 22.38
C ARG A 200 -2.03 -1.28 21.15
N ILE A 201 -1.61 -2.46 20.73
CA ILE A 201 -2.07 -3.08 19.49
C ILE A 201 -3.00 -4.22 19.84
N CYS A 202 -4.29 -4.10 19.48
CA CYS A 202 -5.25 -5.20 19.49
C CYS A 202 -4.97 -6.12 18.30
N PHE A 203 -5.08 -7.43 18.49
CA PHE A 203 -4.74 -8.41 17.47
C PHE A 203 -5.62 -9.66 17.57
N HIS A 204 -5.67 -10.42 16.49
CA HIS A 204 -6.23 -11.76 16.41
C HIS A 204 -5.18 -12.69 15.79
N SER A 205 -4.44 -13.44 16.62
CA SER A 205 -3.31 -14.26 16.15
C SER A 205 -2.39 -13.42 15.25
N ASP A 206 -1.98 -13.94 14.08
CA ASP A 206 -1.23 -13.24 13.04
C ASP A 206 -2.07 -12.98 11.77
N ILE A 207 -3.41 -12.81 11.93
CA ILE A 207 -4.38 -12.58 10.84
C ILE A 207 -5.41 -11.50 11.20
N THR A 208 -5.02 -10.49 11.94
CA THR A 208 -5.95 -9.45 12.43
C THR A 208 -6.70 -8.74 11.30
N GLY A 209 -6.05 -8.53 10.16
CA GLY A 209 -6.68 -7.90 9.00
C GLY A 209 -7.76 -8.76 8.38
N ASP A 210 -7.55 -10.08 8.28
CA ASP A 210 -8.55 -11.04 7.81
C ASP A 210 -9.77 -11.06 8.72
N GLU A 211 -9.55 -11.16 10.04
CA GLU A 211 -10.62 -11.15 11.04
C GLU A 211 -11.49 -9.88 10.94
N ILE A 212 -10.86 -8.70 10.89
CA ILE A 212 -11.60 -7.43 10.78
C ILE A 212 -12.33 -7.36 9.45
N THR A 213 -11.65 -7.63 8.33
CA THR A 213 -12.19 -7.41 7.00
C THR A 213 -13.31 -8.39 6.69
N SER A 214 -13.14 -9.68 7.02
CA SER A 214 -14.15 -10.72 6.82
C SER A 214 -15.41 -10.45 7.65
N THR A 215 -15.23 -10.02 8.91
CA THR A 215 -16.35 -9.62 9.78
C THR A 215 -17.11 -8.42 9.21
N LEU A 216 -16.40 -7.36 8.77
CA LEU A 216 -17.05 -6.19 8.18
C LEU A 216 -17.75 -6.54 6.86
N LEU A 217 -17.13 -7.37 6.02
CA LEU A 217 -17.73 -7.84 4.76
C LEU A 217 -19.03 -8.64 5.01
N ALA A 218 -19.02 -9.53 6.00
CA ALA A 218 -20.21 -10.26 6.40
C ALA A 218 -21.36 -9.30 6.79
N ARG A 219 -21.06 -8.25 7.57
CA ARG A 219 -22.03 -7.23 7.96
C ARG A 219 -22.52 -6.39 6.78
N VAL A 220 -21.65 -6.04 5.83
CA VAL A 220 -22.05 -5.31 4.62
C VAL A 220 -23.00 -6.16 3.77
N ARG A 221 -22.73 -7.47 3.63
CA ARG A 221 -23.62 -8.39 2.90
C ARG A 221 -25.01 -8.54 3.50
N GLU A 222 -25.18 -8.22 4.78
CA GLU A 222 -26.50 -8.19 5.45
C GLU A 222 -27.31 -6.93 5.12
N LEU A 223 -26.69 -5.88 4.53
CA LEU A 223 -27.35 -4.60 4.24
C LEU A 223 -28.14 -4.66 2.92
N PRO A 224 -29.48 -4.52 2.96
CA PRO A 224 -30.32 -4.64 1.76
C PRO A 224 -30.15 -3.47 0.77
N ASN A 225 -29.59 -2.36 1.23
CA ASN A 225 -29.36 -1.14 0.45
C ASN A 225 -27.96 -1.08 -0.18
N VAL A 226 -27.13 -2.09 0.01
CA VAL A 226 -25.77 -2.16 -0.54
C VAL A 226 -25.69 -3.24 -1.62
N ARG A 227 -25.20 -2.87 -2.79
CA ARG A 227 -24.92 -3.78 -3.90
C ARG A 227 -23.42 -3.80 -4.18
N ILE A 228 -22.79 -4.96 -4.13
CA ILE A 228 -21.37 -5.15 -4.47
C ILE A 228 -21.28 -5.68 -5.91
N LEU A 229 -20.40 -5.07 -6.71
CA LEU A 229 -20.06 -5.48 -8.06
C LEU A 229 -18.59 -5.90 -8.06
N GLU A 230 -18.36 -7.21 -8.10
CA GLU A 230 -17.01 -7.78 -8.25
C GLU A 230 -16.57 -7.76 -9.72
N HIS A 231 -15.26 -7.91 -9.95
CA HIS A 231 -14.65 -7.88 -11.28
C HIS A 231 -15.04 -6.64 -12.09
N THR A 232 -15.15 -5.51 -11.38
CA THR A 232 -15.56 -4.23 -11.94
C THR A 232 -14.50 -3.17 -11.65
N CYS A 233 -13.81 -2.75 -12.71
CA CYS A 233 -12.69 -1.80 -12.63
C CYS A 233 -13.19 -0.39 -12.95
N MET A 234 -12.80 0.59 -12.12
CA MET A 234 -13.04 2.01 -12.37
C MET A 234 -12.08 2.52 -13.44
N ASP A 235 -12.60 3.15 -14.50
CA ASP A 235 -11.83 3.77 -15.57
C ASP A 235 -11.64 5.26 -15.37
N ASP A 236 -12.70 5.95 -14.85
CA ASP A 236 -12.68 7.38 -14.64
C ASP A 236 -13.84 7.82 -13.71
N ILE A 237 -13.91 9.12 -13.39
CA ILE A 237 -15.05 9.74 -12.73
C ILE A 237 -16.00 10.35 -13.74
N LEU A 238 -17.29 10.35 -13.41
CA LEU A 238 -18.31 11.14 -14.09
C LEU A 238 -18.33 12.55 -13.48
N VAL A 239 -18.34 13.57 -14.32
CA VAL A 239 -18.36 14.98 -13.91
C VAL A 239 -19.56 15.71 -14.50
N THR A 240 -19.94 16.83 -13.91
CA THR A 240 -21.06 17.64 -14.40
C THR A 240 -20.83 18.15 -15.82
N GLN A 241 -21.91 18.31 -16.62
CA GLN A 241 -21.84 18.65 -18.06
C GLN A 241 -21.08 19.94 -18.39
N ALA A 242 -20.98 20.90 -17.46
CA ALA A 242 -20.25 22.14 -17.67
C ALA A 242 -18.76 21.94 -18.04
N GLU A 243 -18.16 20.81 -17.66
CA GLU A 243 -16.77 20.49 -18.03
C GLU A 243 -16.63 19.65 -19.30
N ALA A 244 -17.61 18.80 -19.61
CA ALA A 244 -17.55 18.04 -20.84
C ALA A 244 -17.45 18.96 -22.07
N GLN A 245 -18.09 20.14 -22.01
CA GLN A 245 -18.01 21.15 -23.06
C GLN A 245 -16.66 21.88 -23.06
N VAL A 246 -16.14 22.30 -21.87
CA VAL A 246 -14.86 23.00 -21.76
C VAL A 246 -13.66 22.10 -22.12
N ASN A 247 -13.72 20.83 -21.71
CA ASN A 247 -12.67 19.87 -22.04
C ASN A 247 -12.71 19.46 -23.51
N ALA A 248 -13.87 19.32 -24.11
CA ALA A 248 -14.03 19.10 -25.56
C ALA A 248 -13.55 20.29 -26.38
N GLU A 249 -13.86 21.52 -25.94
CA GLU A 249 -13.37 22.75 -26.59
C GLU A 249 -11.85 22.95 -26.42
N ASN A 250 -11.28 22.59 -25.25
CA ASN A 250 -9.84 22.65 -25.03
C ASN A 250 -9.09 21.54 -25.77
N ALA A 251 -9.64 20.33 -25.87
CA ALA A 251 -9.10 19.25 -26.69
C ALA A 251 -9.12 19.64 -28.18
N ALA A 252 -10.25 20.17 -28.68
CA ALA A 252 -10.36 20.66 -30.05
C ALA A 252 -9.41 21.83 -30.34
N LYS A 253 -9.18 22.74 -29.37
CA LYS A 253 -8.19 23.84 -29.50
C LYS A 253 -6.77 23.32 -29.52
N ASN A 254 -6.45 22.31 -28.72
CA ASN A 254 -5.13 21.68 -28.72
C ASN A 254 -4.87 20.87 -30.01
N GLU A 255 -5.85 20.14 -30.51
CA GLU A 255 -5.75 19.47 -31.81
C GLU A 255 -5.61 20.46 -32.98
N ALA A 256 -6.36 21.56 -32.95
CA ALA A 256 -6.22 22.62 -33.92
C ALA A 256 -4.86 23.34 -33.85
N ALA A 257 -4.30 23.53 -32.64
CA ALA A 257 -2.97 24.11 -32.44
C ALA A 257 -1.85 23.20 -32.92
N VAL A 258 -2.00 21.87 -32.75
CA VAL A 258 -1.05 20.87 -33.26
C VAL A 258 -1.12 20.78 -34.78
N GLN A 259 -2.29 20.92 -35.39
CA GLN A 259 -2.46 20.90 -36.83
C GLN A 259 -2.02 22.22 -37.55
N SER A 260 -2.02 23.36 -36.84
CA SER A 260 -1.66 24.66 -37.40
C SER A 260 -0.18 25.00 -37.40
N GLY A 261 0.69 24.19 -36.78
CA GLY A 261 2.14 24.30 -36.87
C GLY A 261 2.77 25.64 -36.43
N THR A 262 2.08 26.43 -35.62
CA THR A 262 2.56 27.77 -35.19
C THR A 262 3.27 27.69 -33.86
N THR A 263 4.55 27.39 -33.88
CA THR A 263 5.47 27.62 -32.76
C THR A 263 5.76 29.12 -32.70
N GLN A 264 5.14 29.86 -31.81
CA GLN A 264 5.62 31.16 -31.42
C GLN A 264 6.41 31.08 -30.13
N ASN A 265 7.68 31.43 -30.25
CA ASN A 265 8.62 31.68 -29.16
C ASN A 265 8.03 32.66 -28.15
N ALA A 266 7.90 32.25 -26.91
CA ALA A 266 7.74 33.13 -25.77
C ALA A 266 9.10 33.31 -25.09
N THR A 267 9.74 34.43 -25.43
CA THR A 267 10.86 34.99 -24.68
C THR A 267 10.34 35.93 -23.61
N ASN A 268 10.92 35.79 -22.41
CA ASN A 268 11.04 36.80 -21.33
C ASN A 268 9.79 37.29 -20.60
N VAL A 269 9.64 36.85 -19.36
CA VAL A 269 9.21 37.72 -18.27
C VAL A 269 10.18 37.54 -17.09
N GLU A 270 10.74 38.65 -16.68
CA GLU A 270 11.77 38.82 -15.67
C GLU A 270 11.30 38.50 -14.25
N ASN A 271 12.27 38.07 -13.45
CA ASN A 271 12.25 37.87 -12.00
C ASN A 271 11.59 39.07 -11.25
N GLN A 272 10.68 38.75 -10.36
CA GLN A 272 10.43 39.55 -9.17
C GLN A 272 10.36 38.69 -7.92
N ASP A 273 11.10 39.15 -6.92
CA ASP A 273 11.39 38.61 -5.62
C ASP A 273 10.20 38.02 -4.86
N CYS A 274 10.32 36.77 -4.41
CA CYS A 274 9.46 36.18 -3.38
C CYS A 274 10.14 36.31 -2.01
N ALA A 275 9.82 37.40 -1.31
CA ALA A 275 10.08 37.55 0.11
C ALA A 275 9.12 36.69 0.92
N ALA A 276 9.67 36.09 1.97
CA ALA A 276 8.99 35.26 2.96
C ALA A 276 7.73 35.92 3.53
N HIS A 277 6.63 35.18 3.56
CA HIS A 277 5.46 35.55 4.35
C HIS A 277 5.10 34.49 5.36
N ASP A 278 5.03 34.97 6.60
CA ASP A 278 4.59 34.30 7.83
C ASP A 278 3.20 33.71 7.70
N ALA A 279 3.03 32.57 8.43
CA ALA A 279 1.77 31.89 8.64
C ALA A 279 0.77 32.82 9.34
N ALA A 280 -0.32 33.15 8.67
CA ALA A 280 -1.51 33.76 9.25
C ALA A 280 -2.74 32.86 9.04
N ALA A 281 -3.58 32.83 10.06
CA ALA A 281 -4.83 32.07 10.21
C ALA A 281 -5.82 32.26 9.03
N PRO A 282 -6.84 31.38 8.88
CA PRO A 282 -7.70 31.36 7.71
C PRO A 282 -8.54 32.63 7.61
N ALA A 283 -8.29 33.40 6.56
CA ALA A 283 -9.11 34.57 6.22
C ALA A 283 -10.46 34.10 5.64
N THR A 284 -11.53 34.63 6.20
CA THR A 284 -12.89 34.60 5.64
C THR A 284 -12.90 35.11 4.18
N PRO A 285 -13.65 34.48 3.27
CA PRO A 285 -13.70 34.96 1.89
C PRO A 285 -14.45 36.29 1.79
N ARG A 286 -13.75 37.33 1.40
CA ARG A 286 -14.36 38.57 0.95
C ARG A 286 -14.94 38.37 -0.43
N GLY A 287 -16.21 38.73 -0.58
CA GLY A 287 -17.00 38.58 -1.78
C GLY A 287 -16.44 39.22 -3.03
N GLY A 288 -16.45 38.47 -4.09
CA GLY A 288 -16.29 38.85 -5.47
C GLY A 288 -17.01 37.79 -6.29
N ASP A 289 -18.26 38.10 -6.64
CA ASP A 289 -19.17 37.21 -7.35
C ASP A 289 -18.73 37.04 -8.80
N SER A 290 -18.22 35.86 -9.14
CA SER A 290 -18.36 35.23 -10.46
C SER A 290 -18.41 33.74 -10.28
N ARG A 291 -19.60 33.21 -9.97
CA ARG A 291 -19.85 31.76 -9.86
C ARG A 291 -19.76 31.14 -11.25
N GLN A 292 -18.56 30.79 -11.68
CA GLN A 292 -18.45 29.68 -12.62
C GLN A 292 -18.94 28.42 -11.92
N PRO A 293 -19.76 27.59 -12.56
CA PRO A 293 -20.20 26.32 -11.97
C PRO A 293 -18.96 25.46 -11.69
N ARG A 294 -18.64 25.25 -10.39
CA ARG A 294 -17.53 24.38 -10.00
C ARG A 294 -17.87 22.98 -10.44
N THR A 295 -17.03 22.38 -11.22
CA THR A 295 -17.08 20.96 -11.56
C THR A 295 -17.28 20.10 -10.33
N ARG A 296 -18.16 19.12 -10.45
CA ARG A 296 -18.48 18.19 -9.38
C ARG A 296 -18.42 16.77 -9.90
N CYS A 297 -17.81 15.86 -9.11
CA CYS A 297 -17.94 14.42 -9.32
C CYS A 297 -19.40 14.00 -9.08
N CYS A 298 -19.98 13.29 -10.02
CA CYS A 298 -21.34 12.77 -9.97
C CYS A 298 -21.39 11.25 -10.24
N GLY A 299 -20.30 10.53 -9.95
CA GLY A 299 -20.22 9.08 -10.10
C GLY A 299 -18.93 8.60 -10.74
N VAL A 300 -18.94 7.39 -11.26
CA VAL A 300 -17.79 6.73 -11.89
C VAL A 300 -18.18 6.09 -13.22
N LEU A 301 -17.21 6.05 -14.14
CA LEU A 301 -17.18 5.20 -15.31
C LEU A 301 -16.39 3.94 -14.94
N ALA A 302 -16.92 2.77 -15.27
CA ALA A 302 -16.29 1.50 -14.96
C ALA A 302 -16.53 0.49 -16.09
N HIS A 303 -15.79 -0.61 -16.07
CA HIS A 303 -16.06 -1.76 -16.93
C HIS A 303 -16.05 -3.06 -16.12
N THR A 304 -16.83 -4.02 -16.56
CA THR A 304 -16.87 -5.39 -16.03
C THR A 304 -15.88 -6.29 -16.75
N ALA A 305 -15.57 -7.46 -16.19
CA ALA A 305 -14.62 -8.42 -16.80
C ALA A 305 -15.05 -8.91 -18.20
N ASP A 306 -16.34 -8.89 -18.51
CA ASP A 306 -16.90 -9.21 -19.83
C ASP A 306 -16.84 -8.04 -20.82
N GLY A 307 -16.30 -6.89 -20.41
CA GLY A 307 -16.11 -5.70 -21.24
C GLY A 307 -17.31 -4.77 -21.34
N ALA A 308 -18.41 -5.03 -20.59
CA ALA A 308 -19.52 -4.10 -20.55
C ALA A 308 -19.15 -2.82 -19.81
N GLN A 309 -19.51 -1.66 -20.38
CA GLN A 309 -19.28 -0.36 -19.75
C GLN A 309 -20.41 -0.02 -18.78
N LEU A 310 -20.03 0.48 -17.60
CA LEU A 310 -20.96 0.93 -16.57
C LEU A 310 -20.79 2.43 -16.33
N ARG A 311 -21.87 3.20 -16.43
CA ARG A 311 -21.93 4.57 -15.93
C ARG A 311 -22.71 4.54 -14.61
N ILE A 312 -22.02 4.75 -13.50
CA ILE A 312 -22.63 4.71 -12.16
C ILE A 312 -22.76 6.14 -11.66
N PHE A 313 -23.97 6.66 -11.73
CA PHE A 313 -24.30 8.00 -11.26
C PHE A 313 -24.55 7.99 -9.75
N ALA A 314 -23.89 8.89 -9.02
CA ALA A 314 -23.99 8.95 -7.57
C ALA A 314 -24.01 10.38 -7.04
N GLY A 315 -24.71 10.59 -5.93
CA GLY A 315 -24.70 11.85 -5.20
C GLY A 315 -23.34 12.14 -4.55
N GLN A 316 -22.63 11.09 -4.07
CA GLN A 316 -21.28 11.14 -3.54
C GLN A 316 -20.47 9.93 -4.00
N THR A 317 -19.16 10.10 -4.14
CA THR A 317 -18.22 9.05 -4.56
C THR A 317 -17.11 8.92 -3.52
N LEU A 318 -16.80 7.69 -3.09
CA LEU A 318 -15.63 7.39 -2.25
C LEU A 318 -14.63 6.52 -3.00
N TRP A 319 -13.39 6.96 -3.09
CA TRP A 319 -12.26 6.13 -3.48
C TRP A 319 -11.62 5.47 -2.26
N ALA A 320 -11.66 4.14 -2.22
CA ALA A 320 -11.07 3.28 -1.18
C ALA A 320 -10.36 2.08 -1.82
N CYS A 321 -9.71 2.32 -2.98
CA CYS A 321 -9.16 1.30 -3.87
C CYS A 321 -7.69 0.95 -3.60
N GLY A 322 -7.16 1.30 -2.43
CA GLY A 322 -5.80 0.97 -2.00
C GLY A 322 -4.72 1.84 -2.66
N GLY A 323 -3.48 1.39 -2.54
CA GLY A 323 -2.29 2.12 -2.95
C GLY A 323 -1.75 1.73 -4.33
N ILE A 324 -0.41 1.77 -4.45
CA ILE A 324 0.34 1.57 -5.70
C ILE A 324 1.22 0.31 -5.68
N GLY A 325 1.09 -0.53 -4.64
CA GLY A 325 2.05 -1.60 -4.35
C GLY A 325 2.17 -2.67 -5.43
N GLY A 326 1.10 -2.91 -6.20
CA GLY A 326 1.11 -3.86 -7.32
C GLY A 326 2.03 -3.45 -8.49
N THR A 327 2.50 -2.19 -8.52
CA THR A 327 3.45 -1.71 -9.53
C THR A 327 4.91 -2.02 -9.18
N TYR A 328 5.19 -2.55 -7.99
CA TYR A 328 6.53 -2.87 -7.54
C TYR A 328 6.87 -4.34 -7.78
N PRO A 329 8.08 -4.66 -8.29
CA PRO A 329 8.50 -6.02 -8.58
C PRO A 329 8.53 -6.93 -7.34
N ARG A 330 8.84 -6.37 -6.15
CA ARG A 330 8.79 -7.06 -4.88
C ARG A 330 7.89 -6.28 -3.93
N SER A 331 6.70 -6.79 -3.72
CA SER A 331 5.67 -6.17 -2.90
C SER A 331 4.92 -7.20 -2.07
N THR A 332 4.48 -6.78 -0.88
CA THR A 332 3.58 -7.56 -0.04
C THR A 332 2.12 -7.36 -0.44
N ASN A 333 1.83 -6.43 -1.34
CA ASN A 333 0.50 -6.07 -1.79
C ASN A 333 0.00 -6.97 -2.93
N PHE A 334 -1.31 -6.99 -3.16
CA PHE A 334 -1.87 -7.64 -4.34
C PHE A 334 -1.45 -6.92 -5.63
N PRO A 335 -1.18 -7.65 -6.73
CA PRO A 335 -0.82 -7.05 -8.02
C PRO A 335 -1.91 -6.14 -8.61
N SER A 336 -3.15 -6.30 -8.16
CA SER A 336 -4.30 -5.48 -8.58
C SER A 336 -4.25 -4.02 -8.07
N LEU A 337 -3.39 -3.70 -7.10
CA LEU A 337 -3.24 -2.34 -6.55
C LEU A 337 -2.31 -1.50 -7.43
N THR A 338 -2.84 -0.96 -8.50
CA THR A 338 -2.08 -0.28 -9.57
C THR A 338 -2.16 1.26 -9.51
N GLY A 339 -2.74 1.83 -8.44
CA GLY A 339 -2.82 3.28 -8.26
C GLY A 339 -3.85 3.96 -9.17
N ASP A 340 -4.94 3.28 -9.49
CA ASP A 340 -5.96 3.78 -10.43
C ASP A 340 -6.50 5.15 -10.02
N ALA A 341 -6.81 5.35 -8.72
CA ALA A 341 -7.29 6.64 -8.21
C ALA A 341 -6.25 7.76 -8.39
N CYS A 342 -4.96 7.48 -8.15
CA CYS A 342 -3.89 8.46 -8.35
C CYS A 342 -3.73 8.83 -9.83
N THR A 343 -3.84 7.85 -10.72
CA THR A 343 -3.80 8.06 -12.18
C THR A 343 -4.98 8.93 -12.65
N ILE A 344 -6.19 8.64 -12.17
CA ILE A 344 -7.38 9.42 -12.49
C ILE A 344 -7.28 10.83 -11.89
N ALA A 345 -6.81 10.95 -10.63
CA ALA A 345 -6.62 12.24 -9.98
C ALA A 345 -5.66 13.14 -10.77
N ALA A 346 -4.52 12.60 -11.21
CA ALA A 346 -3.56 13.33 -12.04
C ALA A 346 -4.19 13.81 -13.35
N ARG A 347 -4.94 12.96 -14.05
CA ARG A 347 -5.64 13.32 -15.30
C ARG A 347 -6.71 14.39 -15.10
N ARG A 348 -7.38 14.36 -13.94
CA ARG A 348 -8.50 15.25 -13.61
C ARG A 348 -8.08 16.51 -12.85
N GLY A 349 -6.78 16.70 -12.58
CA GLY A 349 -6.28 17.84 -11.83
C GLY A 349 -6.69 17.86 -10.36
N ILE A 350 -7.02 16.69 -9.78
CA ILE A 350 -7.28 16.51 -8.36
C ILE A 350 -5.95 16.43 -7.64
N ALA A 351 -5.81 17.13 -6.52
CA ALA A 351 -4.55 17.26 -5.84
C ALA A 351 -4.04 15.92 -5.28
N LEU A 352 -2.77 15.63 -5.56
CA LEU A 352 -1.99 14.53 -4.99
C LEU A 352 -0.94 15.09 -4.04
N GLU A 353 -0.62 14.35 -2.98
CA GLU A 353 0.46 14.69 -2.03
C GLU A 353 1.39 13.50 -1.82
N HIS A 354 2.67 13.78 -1.64
CA HIS A 354 3.69 12.84 -1.19
C HIS A 354 3.75 11.52 -2.00
N MET A 355 3.71 11.63 -3.33
CA MET A 355 3.73 10.46 -4.22
C MET A 355 5.03 9.63 -4.12
N ASP A 356 6.06 10.19 -3.50
CA ASP A 356 7.34 9.56 -3.18
C ASP A 356 7.36 8.87 -1.80
N TYR A 357 6.33 9.00 -0.97
CA TYR A 357 6.28 8.40 0.36
C TYR A 357 5.80 6.95 0.29
N VAL A 358 6.75 6.06 0.07
CA VAL A 358 6.53 4.61 -0.02
C VAL A 358 7.28 3.91 1.10
N GLN A 359 6.59 3.10 1.89
CA GLN A 359 7.18 2.33 2.98
C GLN A 359 7.68 0.98 2.47
N ILE A 360 8.93 0.68 2.80
CA ILE A 360 9.53 -0.64 2.64
C ILE A 360 9.41 -1.38 3.97
N HIS A 361 8.84 -2.60 3.95
CA HIS A 361 8.85 -3.47 5.11
C HIS A 361 10.18 -4.23 5.19
N PRO A 362 10.83 -4.27 6.36
CA PRO A 362 12.15 -4.90 6.50
C PRO A 362 12.17 -6.40 6.21
N THR A 363 11.10 -7.11 6.61
CA THR A 363 11.09 -8.57 6.64
C THR A 363 9.93 -9.13 5.82
N SER A 364 10.19 -9.50 4.58
CA SER A 364 9.38 -10.44 3.79
C SER A 364 10.18 -11.72 3.58
N LEU A 365 9.51 -12.86 3.52
CA LEU A 365 10.17 -14.14 3.24
C LEU A 365 10.80 -14.07 1.84
N TYR A 366 12.10 -14.33 1.76
CA TYR A 366 12.78 -14.43 0.47
C TYR A 366 12.31 -15.70 -0.25
N SER A 367 11.80 -15.53 -1.46
CA SER A 367 11.39 -16.63 -2.34
C SER A 367 11.70 -16.26 -3.78
N THR A 368 12.11 -17.25 -4.56
CA THR A 368 12.27 -17.15 -6.02
C THR A 368 10.99 -17.46 -6.79
N ARG A 369 9.94 -17.87 -6.09
CA ARG A 369 8.63 -18.13 -6.70
C ARG A 369 7.99 -16.81 -7.12
N PRO A 370 7.37 -16.76 -8.31
CA PRO A 370 6.64 -15.57 -8.75
C PRO A 370 5.43 -15.31 -7.86
N GLY A 371 5.07 -14.03 -7.73
CA GLY A 371 3.90 -13.61 -6.98
C GLY A 371 4.22 -12.62 -5.85
N ARG A 372 3.25 -12.40 -4.99
CA ARG A 372 3.33 -11.48 -3.87
C ARG A 372 4.34 -11.97 -2.82
N ALA A 373 5.21 -11.07 -2.34
CA ALA A 373 6.11 -11.36 -1.24
C ALA A 373 5.30 -11.65 0.05
N PHE A 374 5.64 -12.75 0.73
CA PHE A 374 4.97 -13.09 1.98
C PHE A 374 5.54 -12.27 3.13
N LEU A 375 4.67 -11.52 3.81
CA LEU A 375 5.05 -10.70 4.96
C LEU A 375 5.42 -11.59 6.16
N ILE A 376 6.56 -11.32 6.80
CA ILE A 376 6.87 -11.78 8.15
C ILE A 376 6.62 -10.60 9.07
N SER A 377 5.58 -10.69 9.88
CA SER A 377 5.06 -9.60 10.71
C SER A 377 6.15 -8.93 11.56
N GLU A 378 5.99 -7.64 11.77
CA GLU A 378 6.83 -6.89 12.71
C GLU A 378 6.66 -7.36 14.15
N SER A 379 5.51 -7.91 14.51
CA SER A 379 5.25 -8.51 15.81
C SER A 379 6.27 -9.61 16.15
N CYS A 380 6.75 -10.38 15.15
CA CYS A 380 7.82 -11.38 15.37
C CYS A 380 9.08 -10.73 15.95
N ARG A 381 9.49 -9.56 15.42
CA ARG A 381 10.64 -8.80 15.93
C ARG A 381 10.30 -8.15 17.29
N GLY A 382 9.08 -7.68 17.45
CA GLY A 382 8.56 -7.14 18.72
C GLY A 382 8.57 -8.15 19.86
N GLU A 383 8.39 -9.43 19.56
CA GLU A 383 8.37 -10.55 20.52
C GLU A 383 9.69 -11.32 20.62
N GLY A 384 10.76 -10.87 19.93
CA GLY A 384 12.11 -11.35 20.18
C GLY A 384 12.86 -11.99 19.01
N ALA A 385 12.28 -12.04 17.81
CA ALA A 385 13.02 -12.47 16.62
C ALA A 385 14.10 -11.44 16.26
N VAL A 386 15.29 -11.92 15.87
CA VAL A 386 16.48 -11.10 15.62
C VAL A 386 17.01 -11.29 14.22
N LEU A 387 17.58 -10.20 13.65
CA LEU A 387 18.21 -10.19 12.34
C LEU A 387 19.69 -10.59 12.44
N LEU A 388 20.08 -11.55 11.61
CA LEU A 388 21.43 -12.11 11.59
C LEU A 388 22.09 -11.94 10.21
N ASP A 389 23.39 -11.69 10.24
CA ASP A 389 24.28 -11.73 9.08
C ASP A 389 24.57 -13.18 8.61
N ALA A 390 25.39 -13.34 7.59
CA ALA A 390 25.79 -14.66 7.07
C ALA A 390 26.56 -15.50 8.11
N ASN A 391 27.21 -14.86 9.08
CA ASN A 391 28.01 -15.50 10.13
C ASN A 391 27.18 -15.79 11.40
N GLY A 392 25.90 -15.43 11.43
CA GLY A 392 25.02 -15.61 12.58
C GLY A 392 25.13 -14.51 13.63
N ASN A 393 25.73 -13.36 13.32
CA ASN A 393 25.80 -12.22 14.24
C ASN A 393 24.64 -11.25 14.01
N ARG A 394 24.13 -10.68 15.10
CA ARG A 394 23.14 -9.60 15.05
C ARG A 394 23.84 -8.30 14.59
N PHE A 395 23.26 -7.60 13.60
CA PHE A 395 23.88 -6.42 12.98
C PHE A 395 23.06 -5.11 13.14
N THR A 396 21.85 -5.17 13.69
CA THR A 396 20.99 -3.99 13.88
C THR A 396 20.10 -4.14 15.11
N ASP A 397 19.47 -3.04 15.55
CA ASP A 397 18.35 -3.05 16.48
C ASP A 397 17.04 -3.16 15.68
N GLU A 398 16.38 -4.29 15.79
CA GLU A 398 15.19 -4.67 15.01
C GLU A 398 13.93 -3.88 15.39
N LEU A 399 13.95 -3.14 16.51
CA LEU A 399 12.83 -2.35 17.01
C LEU A 399 12.86 -0.88 16.58
N GLN A 400 13.87 -0.49 15.79
CA GLN A 400 13.91 0.81 15.13
C GLN A 400 12.78 0.96 14.09
N PRO A 401 12.46 2.18 13.63
CA PRO A 401 11.52 2.41 12.53
C PRO A 401 11.87 1.59 11.28
N ARG A 402 10.86 1.22 10.50
CA ARG A 402 10.99 0.29 9.34
C ARG A 402 12.01 0.72 8.31
N ASP A 403 12.07 2.00 8.01
CA ASP A 403 13.04 2.59 7.07
C ASP A 403 14.48 2.42 7.56
N VAL A 404 14.73 2.63 8.85
CA VAL A 404 16.05 2.42 9.48
C VAL A 404 16.48 0.96 9.40
N VAL A 405 15.57 0.03 9.76
CA VAL A 405 15.85 -1.42 9.72
C VAL A 405 16.02 -1.89 8.27
N SER A 406 15.18 -1.44 7.34
CA SER A 406 15.31 -1.78 5.91
C SER A 406 16.65 -1.30 5.33
N ALA A 407 17.07 -0.07 5.67
CA ALA A 407 18.37 0.45 5.27
C ALA A 407 19.53 -0.36 5.86
N ALA A 408 19.42 -0.81 7.11
CA ALA A 408 20.43 -1.68 7.72
C ALA A 408 20.52 -3.03 6.99
N ILE A 409 19.38 -3.64 6.64
CA ILE A 409 19.34 -4.90 5.88
C ILE A 409 19.97 -4.72 4.49
N TYR A 410 19.63 -3.67 3.74
CA TYR A 410 20.23 -3.41 2.43
C TYR A 410 21.76 -3.23 2.51
N ARG A 411 22.24 -2.48 3.51
CA ARG A 411 23.70 -2.35 3.73
C ARG A 411 24.36 -3.69 4.00
N GLN A 412 23.72 -4.54 4.83
CA GLN A 412 24.26 -5.86 5.15
C GLN A 412 24.28 -6.77 3.92
N MET A 413 23.21 -6.80 3.14
CA MET A 413 23.13 -7.56 1.88
C MET A 413 24.23 -7.15 0.90
N VAL A 414 24.48 -5.83 0.74
CA VAL A 414 25.55 -5.31 -0.13
C VAL A 414 26.92 -5.72 0.40
N ALA A 415 27.15 -5.61 1.71
CA ALA A 415 28.44 -5.98 2.34
C ALA A 415 28.78 -7.47 2.17
N GLU A 416 27.75 -8.34 2.16
CA GLU A 416 27.90 -9.79 2.02
C GLU A 416 27.80 -10.27 0.56
N GLY A 417 27.36 -9.44 -0.37
CA GLY A 417 27.00 -9.87 -1.72
C GLY A 417 25.84 -10.88 -1.72
N SER A 418 24.92 -10.77 -0.76
CA SER A 418 23.79 -11.68 -0.54
C SER A 418 22.48 -11.06 -1.02
N GLU A 419 21.54 -11.91 -1.47
CA GLU A 419 20.20 -11.49 -1.86
C GLU A 419 19.21 -11.41 -0.68
N PHE A 420 19.62 -11.80 0.53
CA PHE A 420 18.79 -11.80 1.75
C PHE A 420 19.68 -11.74 3.00
N VAL A 421 19.07 -11.42 4.14
CA VAL A 421 19.61 -11.65 5.48
C VAL A 421 18.78 -12.73 6.18
N ARG A 422 19.14 -13.09 7.42
CA ARG A 422 18.43 -14.14 8.16
C ARG A 422 17.65 -13.56 9.33
N LEU A 423 16.43 -14.07 9.55
CA LEU A 423 15.62 -13.78 10.73
C LEU A 423 15.55 -15.04 11.60
N SER A 424 15.98 -14.94 12.86
CA SER A 424 16.04 -16.04 13.82
C SER A 424 14.96 -15.87 14.90
N PHE A 425 14.24 -16.96 15.20
CA PHE A 425 13.24 -17.05 16.26
C PHE A 425 13.80 -17.80 17.49
N ALA A 426 15.10 -18.04 17.57
CA ALA A 426 15.72 -18.86 18.61
C ALA A 426 15.49 -18.38 20.04
N ASN A 427 15.20 -17.08 20.24
CA ASN A 427 14.91 -16.48 21.54
C ASN A 427 13.43 -16.62 21.98
N MET A 428 12.59 -17.23 21.16
CA MET A 428 11.15 -17.34 21.41
C MET A 428 10.76 -18.77 21.78
N PRO A 429 9.84 -18.98 22.74
CA PRO A 429 9.27 -20.29 23.03
C PRO A 429 8.54 -20.88 21.81
N LYS A 430 8.67 -22.19 21.61
CA LYS A 430 8.03 -22.86 20.45
C LYS A 430 6.51 -22.77 20.45
N ASP A 431 5.90 -22.87 21.61
CA ASP A 431 4.47 -22.76 21.82
C ASP A 431 3.96 -21.35 21.49
N GLU A 432 4.74 -20.32 21.73
CA GLU A 432 4.44 -18.94 21.32
C GLU A 432 4.52 -18.80 19.80
N ILE A 433 5.59 -19.31 19.17
CA ILE A 433 5.75 -19.31 17.71
C ILE A 433 4.56 -20.02 17.04
N THR A 434 4.23 -21.23 17.48
CA THR A 434 3.17 -22.05 16.87
C THR A 434 1.76 -21.62 17.25
N GLY A 435 1.60 -20.90 18.35
CA GLY A 435 0.31 -20.39 18.87
C GLY A 435 -0.03 -19.01 18.31
N HIS A 436 0.85 -18.03 18.51
CA HIS A 436 0.61 -16.65 18.09
C HIS A 436 0.89 -16.43 16.58
N PHE A 437 2.01 -16.98 16.05
CA PHE A 437 2.41 -16.82 14.64
C PHE A 437 2.05 -18.06 13.80
N LYS A 438 0.88 -18.60 14.03
CA LYS A 438 0.42 -19.86 13.45
C LYS A 438 0.46 -19.88 11.92
N ASN A 439 0.01 -18.80 11.28
CA ASN A 439 -0.05 -18.72 9.82
C ASN A 439 1.33 -18.45 9.21
N ILE A 440 2.16 -17.62 9.87
CA ILE A 440 3.56 -17.40 9.49
C ILE A 440 4.32 -18.74 9.59
N TYR A 441 4.17 -19.47 10.70
CA TYR A 441 4.81 -20.78 10.88
C TYR A 441 4.40 -21.77 9.78
N LYS A 442 3.09 -21.89 9.52
CA LYS A 442 2.57 -22.75 8.46
C LYS A 442 3.15 -22.38 7.10
N ARG A 443 3.14 -21.08 6.76
CA ARG A 443 3.66 -20.60 5.46
C ARG A 443 5.15 -20.85 5.31
N CYS A 444 5.95 -20.63 6.36
CA CYS A 444 7.37 -20.93 6.34
C CYS A 444 7.63 -22.44 6.12
N LEU A 445 6.85 -23.32 6.77
CA LEU A 445 6.94 -24.77 6.54
C LEU A 445 6.61 -25.17 5.09
N GLU A 446 5.62 -24.54 4.46
CA GLU A 446 5.27 -24.75 3.03
C GLU A 446 6.41 -24.35 2.08
N GLU A 447 7.24 -23.39 2.49
CA GLU A 447 8.46 -22.97 1.77
C GLU A 447 9.70 -23.78 2.18
N GLY A 448 9.55 -24.75 3.11
CA GLY A 448 10.62 -25.65 3.56
C GLY A 448 11.40 -25.19 4.78
N PHE A 449 10.94 -24.15 5.49
CA PHE A 449 11.63 -23.58 6.66
C PHE A 449 10.88 -23.88 7.96
N ASP A 450 11.53 -24.54 8.93
CA ASP A 450 11.01 -24.68 10.30
C ASP A 450 11.58 -23.56 11.19
N ILE A 451 10.83 -22.46 11.34
CA ILE A 451 11.25 -21.28 12.11
C ILE A 451 11.47 -21.56 13.60
N THR A 452 11.04 -22.72 14.10
CA THR A 452 11.32 -23.17 15.48
C THR A 452 12.70 -23.80 15.64
N ARG A 453 13.42 -24.03 14.54
CA ARG A 453 14.72 -24.74 14.51
C ARG A 453 15.82 -23.99 13.80
N GLU A 454 15.48 -23.18 12.81
CA GLU A 454 16.44 -22.52 11.93
C GLU A 454 16.04 -21.08 11.60
N PRO A 455 16.99 -20.19 11.34
CA PRO A 455 16.72 -18.88 10.81
C PRO A 455 16.21 -18.95 9.38
N ILE A 456 15.28 -18.04 9.02
CA ILE A 456 14.69 -17.97 7.68
C ILE A 456 15.31 -16.82 6.86
N PRO A 457 15.39 -16.95 5.53
CA PRO A 457 15.86 -15.86 4.66
C PRO A 457 14.77 -14.79 4.56
N VAL A 458 15.14 -13.53 4.82
CA VAL A 458 14.24 -12.38 4.71
C VAL A 458 14.88 -11.26 3.92
N VAL A 459 14.03 -10.47 3.24
CA VAL A 459 14.44 -9.37 2.38
C VAL A 459 13.42 -8.24 2.45
N PRO A 460 13.83 -6.95 2.35
CA PRO A 460 12.90 -5.85 2.30
C PRO A 460 12.01 -5.89 1.05
N ALA A 461 10.74 -5.47 1.21
CA ALA A 461 9.77 -5.39 0.13
C ALA A 461 8.89 -4.14 0.28
N GLN A 462 8.39 -3.61 -0.83
CA GLN A 462 7.36 -2.58 -0.77
C GLN A 462 6.16 -3.09 0.02
N HIS A 463 5.55 -2.22 0.84
CA HIS A 463 4.51 -2.65 1.76
C HIS A 463 3.34 -1.68 1.91
N TYR A 464 3.57 -0.36 1.96
CA TYR A 464 2.51 0.62 2.17
C TYR A 464 2.82 1.95 1.47
N PHE A 465 1.78 2.60 0.98
CA PHE A 465 1.87 3.90 0.33
C PHE A 465 1.27 4.98 1.23
N MET A 466 2.10 5.91 1.73
CA MET A 466 1.66 6.99 2.61
C MET A 466 1.22 8.24 1.86
N GLY A 467 1.58 8.35 0.58
CA GLY A 467 1.12 9.38 -0.32
C GLY A 467 -0.29 9.12 -0.85
N GLY A 468 -0.70 9.83 -1.89
CA GLY A 468 -1.97 9.59 -2.58
C GLY A 468 -2.82 10.84 -2.78
N VAL A 469 -4.12 10.64 -2.90
CA VAL A 469 -5.09 11.71 -3.11
C VAL A 469 -5.17 12.58 -1.86
N ARG A 470 -4.89 13.90 -2.02
CA ARG A 470 -4.97 14.85 -0.92
C ARG A 470 -6.41 14.99 -0.42
N VAL A 471 -6.58 14.88 0.89
CA VAL A 471 -7.90 15.01 1.53
C VAL A 471 -7.86 15.91 2.76
N ASP A 472 -9.03 16.44 3.12
CA ASP A 472 -9.24 17.15 4.38
C ASP A 472 -9.51 16.18 5.55
N ARG A 473 -9.79 16.73 6.73
CA ARG A 473 -10.12 15.97 7.95
C ARG A 473 -11.38 15.09 7.84
N ASN A 474 -12.21 15.28 6.83
CA ASN A 474 -13.42 14.49 6.55
C ASN A 474 -13.26 13.61 5.31
N SER A 475 -12.03 13.39 4.87
CA SER A 475 -11.69 12.63 3.66
C SER A 475 -12.22 13.24 2.35
N ALA A 476 -12.68 14.49 2.36
CA ALA A 476 -13.11 15.16 1.14
C ALA A 476 -11.89 15.66 0.34
N THR A 477 -11.93 15.43 -0.98
CA THR A 477 -10.93 15.98 -1.91
C THR A 477 -11.26 17.44 -2.27
N ASP A 478 -10.42 18.08 -3.07
CA ASP A 478 -10.72 19.41 -3.65
C ASP A 478 -11.77 19.36 -4.78
N MET A 479 -12.13 18.16 -5.27
CA MET A 479 -13.24 17.93 -6.20
C MET A 479 -14.55 17.72 -5.43
N PRO A 480 -15.54 18.64 -5.49
CA PRO A 480 -16.82 18.46 -4.83
C PRO A 480 -17.50 17.14 -5.22
N GLY A 481 -18.06 16.41 -4.25
CA GLY A 481 -18.69 15.12 -4.48
C GLY A 481 -17.76 13.92 -4.48
N LEU A 482 -16.43 14.15 -4.34
CA LEU A 482 -15.43 13.09 -4.30
C LEU A 482 -14.71 13.07 -2.96
N TYR A 483 -14.54 11.86 -2.44
CA TYR A 483 -13.80 11.52 -1.21
C TYR A 483 -12.74 10.46 -1.50
N ALA A 484 -11.73 10.39 -0.65
CA ALA A 484 -10.79 9.27 -0.63
C ALA A 484 -10.44 8.88 0.81
N ALA A 485 -10.36 7.56 1.11
CA ALA A 485 -10.05 7.07 2.44
C ALA A 485 -9.18 5.79 2.36
N GLY A 486 -8.50 5.48 3.48
CA GLY A 486 -7.50 4.40 3.54
C GLY A 486 -6.28 4.73 2.68
N GLU A 487 -5.53 3.73 2.27
CA GLU A 487 -4.27 3.85 1.54
C GLU A 487 -4.36 4.61 0.19
N THR A 488 -5.58 4.83 -0.31
CA THR A 488 -5.83 5.67 -1.49
C THR A 488 -5.57 7.16 -1.21
N SER A 489 -5.70 7.57 0.07
CA SER A 489 -5.69 8.98 0.48
C SER A 489 -4.41 9.37 1.20
N CYS A 490 -3.97 10.60 0.98
CA CYS A 490 -2.98 11.27 1.81
C CYS A 490 -3.67 12.23 2.78
N ASN A 491 -4.04 11.74 3.97
CA ASN A 491 -4.57 12.57 5.05
C ASN A 491 -3.49 13.11 5.99
N GLY A 492 -2.23 12.66 5.79
CA GLY A 492 -1.06 13.12 6.53
C GLY A 492 -0.87 12.48 7.91
N VAL A 493 -1.61 11.42 8.27
CA VAL A 493 -1.41 10.69 9.54
C VAL A 493 -0.02 10.08 9.63
N HIS A 494 0.49 9.54 8.54
CA HIS A 494 1.68 8.69 8.56
C HIS A 494 3.01 9.43 8.37
N GLY A 495 3.00 10.68 7.87
CA GLY A 495 4.23 11.35 7.50
C GLY A 495 5.02 10.55 6.47
N LYS A 496 6.36 10.63 6.53
CA LYS A 496 7.26 9.96 5.58
C LYS A 496 7.39 8.46 5.80
N ASN A 497 7.06 7.94 6.99
CA ASN A 497 7.14 6.52 7.33
C ASN A 497 6.07 6.15 8.36
N ARG A 498 5.26 5.14 8.06
CA ARG A 498 4.11 4.74 8.87
C ARG A 498 4.55 3.97 10.12
N LEU A 499 4.02 4.37 11.29
CA LEU A 499 4.08 3.54 12.50
C LEU A 499 3.27 2.26 12.28
N ALA A 500 3.82 1.13 12.65
CA ALA A 500 3.17 -0.18 12.49
C ALA A 500 1.77 -0.19 13.12
N SER A 501 0.85 -0.95 12.54
CA SER A 501 -0.55 -1.14 13.00
C SER A 501 -1.43 0.12 13.06
N ASN A 502 -0.96 1.29 12.53
CA ASN A 502 -1.77 2.50 12.40
C ASN A 502 -2.69 2.50 11.17
N SER A 503 -2.36 1.75 10.10
CA SER A 503 -3.09 1.86 8.82
C SER A 503 -4.55 1.41 8.90
N LEU A 504 -4.83 0.29 9.59
CA LEU A 504 -6.21 -0.16 9.77
C LEU A 504 -7.03 0.87 10.56
N LEU A 505 -6.45 1.42 11.64
CA LEU A 505 -7.11 2.44 12.44
C LEU A 505 -7.38 3.72 11.63
N GLU A 506 -6.38 4.22 10.92
CA GLU A 506 -6.50 5.37 10.02
C GLU A 506 -7.62 5.16 9.01
N SER A 507 -7.59 4.02 8.29
CA SER A 507 -8.58 3.68 7.28
C SER A 507 -10.01 3.70 7.82
N LEU A 508 -10.25 3.14 9.00
CA LEU A 508 -11.56 3.08 9.62
C LEU A 508 -12.02 4.47 10.11
N VAL A 509 -11.15 5.23 10.78
CA VAL A 509 -11.48 6.56 11.30
C VAL A 509 -11.87 7.50 10.16
N PHE A 510 -11.07 7.57 9.11
CA PHE A 510 -11.30 8.50 8.02
C PHE A 510 -12.43 8.04 7.07
N ALA A 511 -12.66 6.74 6.93
CA ALA A 511 -13.85 6.22 6.24
C ALA A 511 -15.16 6.56 6.99
N GLN A 512 -15.16 6.48 8.32
CA GLN A 512 -16.30 6.90 9.13
C GLN A 512 -16.58 8.40 9.01
N ARG A 513 -15.53 9.22 9.01
CA ARG A 513 -15.67 10.67 8.82
C ARG A 513 -16.18 11.03 7.42
N ALA A 514 -15.72 10.31 6.39
CA ALA A 514 -16.28 10.43 5.04
C ALA A 514 -17.78 10.13 5.02
N ALA A 515 -18.20 9.01 5.64
CA ALA A 515 -19.62 8.63 5.71
C ALA A 515 -20.48 9.71 6.41
N TRP A 516 -20.01 10.26 7.52
CA TRP A 516 -20.72 11.33 8.23
C TRP A 516 -20.87 12.61 7.39
N ASP A 517 -19.81 13.01 6.69
CA ASP A 517 -19.85 14.19 5.82
C ASP A 517 -20.76 13.98 4.59
N MET A 518 -20.70 12.79 3.99
CA MET A 518 -21.62 12.40 2.90
C MET A 518 -23.07 12.41 3.35
N CYS A 519 -23.38 11.81 4.51
CA CYS A 519 -24.73 11.86 5.08
C CYS A 519 -25.23 13.30 5.24
N ARG A 520 -24.40 14.17 5.81
CA ARG A 520 -24.72 15.59 5.98
C ARG A 520 -25.01 16.29 4.66
N LYS A 521 -24.21 16.03 3.62
CA LYS A 521 -24.37 16.62 2.27
C LYS A 521 -25.58 16.07 1.51
N LEU A 522 -25.98 14.83 1.82
CA LEU A 522 -27.17 14.20 1.24
C LEU A 522 -28.45 14.45 2.07
N GLY A 523 -28.35 15.22 3.16
CA GLY A 523 -29.49 15.49 4.06
C GLY A 523 -29.96 14.25 4.83
N ALA A 524 -29.11 13.24 4.98
CA ALA A 524 -29.40 12.00 5.69
C ALA A 524 -28.77 12.03 7.09
N LYS A 525 -29.36 11.26 8.03
CA LYS A 525 -28.80 11.12 9.38
C LYS A 525 -27.91 9.88 9.45
N ALA A 526 -26.64 10.08 9.83
CA ALA A 526 -25.74 8.97 10.05
C ALA A 526 -26.22 8.00 11.15
N PRO A 527 -26.06 6.68 10.97
CA PRO A 527 -26.54 5.68 11.93
C PRO A 527 -25.72 5.69 13.23
N VAL A 528 -24.45 6.06 13.18
CA VAL A 528 -23.53 6.15 14.32
C VAL A 528 -23.19 7.61 14.56
N ALA A 529 -23.43 8.09 15.77
CA ALA A 529 -23.04 9.44 16.17
C ALA A 529 -21.56 9.49 16.54
N GLN A 530 -20.94 10.64 16.36
CA GLN A 530 -19.58 10.88 16.83
C GLN A 530 -19.56 10.84 18.37
N THR A 531 -18.65 10.05 18.93
CA THR A 531 -18.52 9.83 20.39
C THR A 531 -17.28 10.47 21.01
N TYR A 532 -16.42 11.04 20.20
CA TYR A 532 -15.20 11.75 20.63
C TYR A 532 -15.28 13.25 20.25
N PRO A 533 -14.64 14.13 21.02
CA PRO A 533 -14.68 15.57 20.75
C PRO A 533 -13.95 15.93 19.45
N GLU A 534 -14.40 16.99 18.76
CA GLU A 534 -13.77 17.48 17.52
C GLU A 534 -12.38 18.10 17.75
N GLN A 535 -12.10 18.56 18.97
CA GLN A 535 -10.81 19.14 19.37
C GLN A 535 -10.32 18.42 20.64
N PRO A 536 -9.00 18.30 20.83
CA PRO A 536 -8.46 17.77 22.06
C PRO A 536 -8.86 18.66 23.26
N CYS A 537 -9.05 18.07 24.44
CA CYS A 537 -9.46 18.79 25.64
C CYS A 537 -8.59 18.37 26.83
N GLY A 538 -8.59 19.19 27.87
CA GLY A 538 -7.88 18.91 29.13
C GLY A 538 -6.38 18.68 28.94
N ALA A 539 -5.84 17.60 29.49
CA ALA A 539 -4.42 17.24 29.39
C ALA A 539 -3.99 16.93 27.95
N ASP A 540 -4.89 16.36 27.13
CA ASP A 540 -4.61 16.04 25.74
C ASP A 540 -4.40 17.32 24.91
N ALA A 541 -5.12 18.41 25.19
CA ALA A 541 -4.92 19.68 24.51
C ALA A 541 -3.52 20.25 24.76
N GLN A 542 -3.03 20.20 25.98
CA GLN A 542 -1.69 20.65 26.33
C GLN A 542 -0.61 19.77 25.68
N ALA A 543 -0.81 18.44 25.67
CA ALA A 543 0.09 17.51 24.98
C ALA A 543 0.10 17.76 23.47
N TYR A 544 -1.06 17.97 22.85
CA TYR A 544 -1.22 18.28 21.44
C TYR A 544 -0.44 19.54 21.05
N GLU A 545 -0.66 20.67 21.75
CA GLU A 545 0.03 21.94 21.46
C GLU A 545 1.54 21.79 21.55
N ARG A 546 2.04 21.14 22.62
CA ARG A 546 3.48 20.92 22.81
C ARG A 546 4.08 20.06 21.71
N LEU A 547 3.45 18.92 21.39
CA LEU A 547 3.96 17.97 20.40
C LEU A 547 3.89 18.53 18.98
N CYS A 548 2.84 19.29 18.65
CA CYS A 548 2.77 19.98 17.36
C CYS A 548 3.83 21.08 17.20
N ALA A 549 4.12 21.83 18.28
CA ALA A 549 5.21 22.81 18.27
C ALA A 549 6.58 22.13 18.09
N GLU A 550 6.79 21.00 18.75
CA GLU A 550 8.01 20.20 18.60
C GLU A 550 8.15 19.61 17.19
N ALA A 551 7.07 19.05 16.63
CA ALA A 551 7.07 18.55 15.25
C ALA A 551 7.50 19.63 14.25
N LYS A 552 6.90 20.83 14.33
CA LYS A 552 7.28 21.97 13.48
C LYS A 552 8.75 22.36 13.64
N ARG A 553 9.29 22.29 14.86
CA ARG A 553 10.71 22.56 15.10
C ARG A 553 11.59 21.50 14.43
N LYS A 554 11.30 20.21 14.67
CA LYS A 554 12.07 19.09 14.10
C LYS A 554 12.01 19.05 12.57
N THR A 555 10.86 19.32 11.97
CA THR A 555 10.74 19.44 10.50
C THR A 555 11.66 20.53 9.96
N ARG A 556 11.72 21.72 10.62
CA ARG A 556 12.63 22.80 10.22
C ARG A 556 14.10 22.42 10.38
N GLU A 557 14.46 21.72 11.45
CA GLU A 557 15.83 21.24 11.70
C GLU A 557 16.25 20.18 10.66
N ASN A 558 15.35 19.26 10.29
CA ASN A 558 15.60 18.26 9.25
C ASN A 558 15.79 18.95 7.88
N ALA A 559 14.94 19.91 7.53
CA ALA A 559 15.09 20.68 6.30
C ALA A 559 16.42 21.47 6.25
N ALA A 560 16.86 22.03 7.39
CA ALA A 560 18.13 22.77 7.48
C ALA A 560 19.36 21.85 7.33
N LYS A 561 19.29 20.60 7.79
CA LYS A 561 20.36 19.61 7.62
C LYS A 561 20.52 19.13 6.17
N CYS A 562 19.42 19.08 5.41
CA CYS A 562 19.46 18.69 3.99
C CYS A 562 20.08 19.74 3.06
N GLY A 563 20.36 20.99 3.52
CA GLY A 563 20.94 22.08 2.72
C GLY A 563 20.05 22.50 1.52
N PRO A 564 20.33 23.60 0.84
CA PRO A 564 19.62 23.93 -0.39
C PRO A 564 20.11 22.99 -1.51
N GLN A 565 19.53 21.82 -1.62
CA GLN A 565 19.65 21.01 -2.82
C GLN A 565 18.90 21.74 -3.93
N ASN A 566 19.64 22.06 -5.00
CA ASN A 566 19.15 22.68 -6.24
C ASN A 566 17.88 21.98 -6.73
N THR A 567 16.73 22.49 -6.36
CA THR A 567 15.40 22.06 -6.82
C THR A 567 15.11 22.50 -8.26
N THR A 568 16.09 22.99 -9.01
CA THR A 568 15.92 23.55 -10.35
C THR A 568 16.49 22.67 -11.48
N GLN A 569 16.92 21.44 -11.22
CA GLN A 569 17.58 20.64 -12.29
C GLN A 569 16.93 19.30 -12.65
N THR A 570 15.72 18.98 -12.21
CA THR A 570 15.12 17.67 -12.48
C THR A 570 13.85 17.68 -13.36
N CYS A 571 13.43 18.81 -13.94
CA CYS A 571 12.29 18.82 -14.86
C CYS A 571 12.60 19.20 -16.32
N ALA A 572 13.84 19.46 -16.70
CA ALA A 572 14.14 19.99 -18.06
C ALA A 572 15.18 19.22 -18.89
N GLN A 573 15.65 18.04 -18.48
CA GLN A 573 16.71 17.34 -19.24
C GLN A 573 16.43 15.90 -19.68
N ASN A 574 15.18 15.45 -19.78
CA ASN A 574 14.88 14.15 -20.37
C ASN A 574 13.92 14.19 -21.57
N VAL A 575 13.94 15.27 -22.34
CA VAL A 575 13.37 15.27 -23.69
C VAL A 575 14.44 15.82 -24.65
N GLY A 576 15.12 14.92 -25.35
CA GLY A 576 16.00 15.27 -26.44
C GLY A 576 17.45 14.80 -26.27
N GLN A 577 17.74 13.55 -26.62
CA GLN A 577 18.95 13.10 -27.33
C GLN A 577 18.99 11.55 -27.34
N ASN A 578 18.34 10.97 -28.32
CA ASN A 578 18.72 9.66 -28.84
C ASN A 578 18.26 9.57 -30.29
N THR A 579 19.00 10.25 -31.17
CA THR A 579 19.11 9.88 -32.60
C THR A 579 20.56 10.16 -32.98
N ALA A 580 21.32 9.13 -33.18
CA ALA A 580 22.27 8.92 -34.25
C ALA A 580 23.37 7.92 -33.91
N GLN A 581 23.47 6.97 -34.79
CA GLN A 581 24.65 6.21 -35.25
C GLN A 581 24.85 4.81 -34.66
N THR A 582 24.19 3.90 -35.37
CA THR A 582 24.64 2.53 -35.61
C THR A 582 25.65 2.52 -36.76
N GLU A 583 26.83 1.96 -36.55
CA GLU A 583 27.59 1.27 -37.58
C GLU A 583 28.34 0.07 -36.98
N PRO A 584 28.51 -1.04 -37.76
CA PRO A 584 28.93 -2.33 -37.24
C PRO A 584 30.45 -2.56 -37.40
N ARG A 585 31.05 -3.26 -36.45
CA ARG A 585 32.37 -3.85 -36.65
C ARG A 585 32.36 -5.37 -36.43
N SER A 586 32.89 -5.98 -37.42
CA SER A 586 33.09 -7.36 -37.80
C SER A 586 33.83 -8.25 -36.80
N ALA A 587 33.52 -9.53 -36.94
CA ALA A 587 34.07 -10.71 -36.31
C ALA A 587 35.58 -10.91 -36.51
N GLU A 588 36.25 -11.46 -35.51
CA GLU A 588 37.38 -12.38 -35.66
C GLU A 588 37.44 -13.36 -34.46
N GLN A 589 37.35 -14.64 -34.77
CA GLN A 589 37.87 -15.80 -34.01
C GLN A 589 39.12 -16.32 -34.75
N PRO A 590 39.89 -17.35 -34.26
CA PRO A 590 40.03 -18.00 -32.96
C PRO A 590 41.49 -18.29 -32.57
N GLY A 591 41.75 -18.82 -31.37
CA GLY A 591 43.07 -19.34 -30.97
C GLY A 591 43.04 -20.20 -29.71
N SER A 592 43.08 -21.49 -29.93
CA SER A 592 43.22 -22.60 -28.98
C SER A 592 44.53 -22.56 -28.16
N GLN A 593 44.49 -23.01 -26.91
CA GLN A 593 45.42 -23.99 -26.34
C GLN A 593 45.10 -24.31 -24.89
N THR A 594 44.79 -25.58 -24.61
CA THR A 594 44.96 -26.29 -23.33
C THR A 594 46.43 -26.70 -23.15
N PRO A 595 46.95 -26.94 -21.91
CA PRO A 595 46.96 -28.29 -21.33
C PRO A 595 46.73 -28.33 -19.79
N ALA A 596 46.10 -29.31 -19.42
CA ALA A 596 46.02 -30.42 -18.48
C ALA A 596 47.02 -30.51 -17.29
N GLN A 597 46.47 -31.23 -16.26
CA GLN A 597 47.14 -31.92 -15.13
C GLN A 597 47.37 -31.08 -13.88
N THR A 598 47.06 -31.50 -12.66
CA THR A 598 46.92 -32.83 -12.02
C THR A 598 46.27 -32.68 -10.64
N CYS A 599 45.48 -33.66 -10.28
CA CYS A 599 44.99 -33.95 -8.90
C CYS A 599 46.12 -34.68 -8.10
N PRO A 600 46.14 -34.60 -6.79
CA PRO A 600 46.11 -35.85 -6.00
C PRO A 600 45.22 -35.79 -4.75
N GLN A 601 44.35 -36.73 -4.63
CA GLN A 601 44.11 -37.85 -3.72
C GLN A 601 44.30 -37.62 -2.20
N ASN A 602 43.21 -38.02 -1.51
CA ASN A 602 43.05 -38.33 -0.09
C ASN A 602 44.02 -39.37 0.45
N PRO A 603 44.19 -39.42 1.78
CA PRO A 603 43.86 -40.67 2.47
C PRO A 603 43.09 -40.50 3.80
N SER A 604 42.12 -41.41 4.00
CA SER A 604 41.60 -41.86 5.30
C SER A 604 42.34 -43.15 5.76
N PRO A 605 41.96 -43.84 6.85
CA PRO A 605 41.76 -43.45 8.25
C PRO A 605 42.60 -44.38 9.20
N SER A 606 42.56 -44.16 10.51
CA SER A 606 42.86 -45.26 11.48
C SER A 606 42.19 -45.02 12.85
N ASP A 607 41.54 -46.10 13.27
CA ASP A 607 40.99 -46.42 14.57
C ASP A 607 41.98 -46.35 15.74
N THR A 608 41.40 -46.18 16.91
CA THR A 608 41.60 -46.94 18.20
C THR A 608 41.05 -46.05 19.32
N ASP A 609 40.15 -46.42 20.10
CA ASP A 609 39.82 -47.48 21.02
C ASP A 609 39.54 -46.92 22.46
N ARG A 610 38.36 -47.23 22.98
CA ARG A 610 37.99 -47.55 24.38
C ARG A 610 38.34 -46.60 25.54
N THR A 611 37.42 -46.22 26.41
CA THR A 611 36.76 -46.97 27.47
C THR A 611 35.88 -46.09 28.36
N ALA A 612 34.72 -46.50 28.59
CA ALA A 612 33.86 -46.55 29.77
C ALA A 612 34.15 -45.67 31.01
N SER A 613 33.15 -44.98 31.53
CA SER A 613 32.57 -45.31 32.84
C SER A 613 31.35 -44.43 33.17
N SER A 614 30.30 -45.09 33.53
CA SER A 614 29.05 -44.67 34.19
C SER A 614 29.25 -43.90 35.49
N LYS A 615 28.33 -42.99 35.82
CA LYS A 615 27.62 -42.95 37.11
C LYS A 615 26.42 -42.01 37.09
N GLU A 616 25.29 -42.56 37.42
CA GLU A 616 24.05 -41.92 37.91
C GLU A 616 24.31 -41.07 39.17
N VAL A 617 23.37 -40.14 39.41
CA VAL A 617 22.62 -39.87 40.68
C VAL A 617 21.86 -38.55 40.46
N VAL A 618 20.54 -38.54 40.22
CA VAL A 618 19.37 -38.45 41.11
C VAL A 618 19.22 -37.14 41.90
N CYS A 619 18.09 -36.47 41.58
CA CYS A 619 17.17 -35.62 42.35
C CYS A 619 17.66 -34.49 43.28
N ALA A 620 17.19 -33.31 43.03
CA ALA A 620 16.18 -32.60 43.85
C ALA A 620 15.54 -31.48 43.03
#